data_12c59d7de2401f7bf57246d4a90e55e4
#
_entry.id   12c59d7de2401f7bf57246d4a90e55e4
#
_cell.length_a   1.000
_cell.length_b   1.000
_cell.length_c   1.000
_cell.angle_alpha   90.00
_cell.angle_beta   90.00
_cell.angle_gamma   90.00
#
_symmetry.space_group_name_H-M   'P 1'
#
loop_
_entity.id
_entity.type
_entity.pdbx_description
1 polymer ?
#
loop_
_entity_poly.entity_id
_entity_poly.type
_entity_poly.pdbx_seq_one_letter_code
_entity_poly.pdbx_strand_id
1 'polypeptide(L)'
;ENQSIDEKSLSMIASKSEGSMRDALSYLDQVLVLGDNITFDIVQDLLGVVPLEILFSISDALHDKDGDKLMADLELIRNKGYIVEDLLKDLMLHFRNLSVLNFKNGLKLAGVDSELSKKYNQLSYNWSHKDIIRLSNNLSTLYTSIRQYSDQYLLLEMNLIKLLEFCLLYTSPSPRDQVV
;
A
#
# COMPACT_ATOMS: atom_id res chain seq x y z
N GLU A 1 8.50 -3.36 33.95
CA GLU A 1 9.49 -3.97 33.06
C GLU A 1 10.00 -2.88 32.13
N ASN A 2 11.32 -2.58 32.21
CA ASN A 2 11.96 -1.44 31.52
C ASN A 2 12.37 -1.81 30.08
N GLN A 3 11.44 -2.22 29.25
CA GLN A 3 11.69 -2.37 27.81
C GLN A 3 11.30 -1.07 27.12
N SER A 4 12.19 -0.51 26.28
CA SER A 4 11.92 0.68 25.50
C SER A 4 11.51 0.29 24.08
N ILE A 5 10.30 0.65 23.71
CA ILE A 5 9.80 0.55 22.34
C ILE A 5 9.81 1.97 21.76
N ASP A 6 10.29 2.14 20.54
CA ASP A 6 10.29 3.43 19.87
C ASP A 6 8.87 3.89 19.50
N GLU A 7 8.69 5.21 19.37
CA GLU A 7 7.38 5.83 19.10
C GLU A 7 6.78 5.39 17.75
N LYS A 8 7.63 5.10 16.74
CA LYS A 8 7.16 4.63 15.43
C LYS A 8 6.56 3.24 15.53
N SER A 9 7.21 2.33 16.27
CA SER A 9 6.71 0.98 16.55
C SER A 9 5.39 1.01 17.33
N LEU A 10 5.27 1.88 18.34
CA LEU A 10 4.00 2.06 19.07
C LEU A 10 2.89 2.60 18.17
N SER A 11 3.19 3.56 17.30
CA SER A 11 2.24 4.09 16.33
C SER A 11 1.78 3.03 15.33
N MET A 12 2.67 2.14 14.90
CA MET A 12 2.34 1.01 14.03
C MET A 12 1.40 0.01 14.72
N ILE A 13 1.69 -0.36 15.98
CA ILE A 13 0.82 -1.23 16.78
C ILE A 13 -0.58 -0.61 16.90
N ALA A 14 -0.66 0.67 17.23
CA ALA A 14 -1.93 1.40 17.35
C ALA A 14 -2.72 1.41 16.03
N SER A 15 -2.04 1.65 14.91
CA SER A 15 -2.63 1.64 13.57
C SER A 15 -3.17 0.26 13.19
N LYS A 16 -2.36 -0.79 13.38
CA LYS A 16 -2.74 -2.19 13.08
C LYS A 16 -3.92 -2.68 13.93
N SER A 17 -4.11 -2.10 15.10
CA SER A 17 -5.18 -2.47 16.03
C SER A 17 -6.56 -1.93 15.65
N GLU A 18 -6.65 -1.06 14.65
CA GLU A 18 -7.91 -0.49 14.13
C GLU A 18 -8.86 0.06 15.24
N GLY A 19 -8.27 0.58 16.33
CA GLY A 19 -9.01 1.10 17.50
C GLY A 19 -9.39 0.05 18.56
N SER A 20 -9.03 -1.21 18.36
CA SER A 20 -9.26 -2.28 19.33
C SER A 20 -8.15 -2.28 20.39
N MET A 21 -8.48 -1.93 21.63
CA MET A 21 -7.53 -1.99 22.76
C MET A 21 -7.04 -3.42 23.04
N ARG A 22 -7.91 -4.41 22.85
CA ARG A 22 -7.56 -5.82 23.04
C ARG A 22 -6.49 -6.26 22.05
N ASP A 23 -6.64 -5.89 20.77
CA ASP A 23 -5.69 -6.25 19.73
C ASP A 23 -4.38 -5.49 19.91
N ALA A 24 -4.43 -4.21 20.31
CA ALA A 24 -3.25 -3.42 20.65
C ALA A 24 -2.41 -4.07 21.75
N LEU A 25 -3.05 -4.51 22.84
CA LEU A 25 -2.36 -5.21 23.92
C LEU A 25 -1.81 -6.56 23.47
N SER A 26 -2.56 -7.30 22.66
CA SER A 26 -2.11 -8.59 22.11
C SER A 26 -0.87 -8.44 21.21
N TYR A 27 -0.83 -7.41 20.35
CA TYR A 27 0.34 -7.10 19.52
C TYR A 27 1.52 -6.63 20.37
N LEU A 28 1.26 -5.79 21.38
CA LEU A 28 2.28 -5.33 22.30
C LEU A 28 2.92 -6.51 23.05
N ASP A 29 2.11 -7.45 23.54
CA ASP A 29 2.61 -8.64 24.23
C ASP A 29 3.51 -9.48 23.31
N GLN A 30 3.14 -9.65 22.02
CA GLN A 30 3.96 -10.36 21.04
C GLN A 30 5.31 -9.66 20.82
N VAL A 31 5.30 -8.33 20.72
CA VAL A 31 6.53 -7.53 20.54
C VAL A 31 7.42 -7.62 21.78
N LEU A 32 6.85 -7.57 22.98
CA LEU A 32 7.60 -7.64 24.24
C LEU A 32 8.31 -8.99 24.46
N VAL A 33 7.83 -10.06 23.87
CA VAL A 33 8.50 -11.38 23.90
C VAL A 33 9.87 -11.34 23.20
N LEU A 34 10.10 -10.39 22.27
CA LEU A 34 11.38 -10.24 21.57
C LEU A 34 12.53 -9.74 22.46
N GLY A 35 12.24 -9.26 23.69
CA GLY A 35 13.23 -8.79 24.66
C GLY A 35 13.86 -7.45 24.24
N ASP A 36 15.20 -7.35 24.43
CA ASP A 36 15.93 -6.07 24.27
C ASP A 36 16.24 -5.68 22.81
N ASN A 37 15.90 -6.52 21.84
CA ASN A 37 16.21 -6.32 20.41
C ASN A 37 15.00 -5.83 19.60
N ILE A 38 14.17 -4.95 20.18
CA ILE A 38 12.98 -4.43 19.50
C ILE A 38 13.39 -3.28 18.59
N THR A 39 13.43 -3.52 17.27
CA THR A 39 13.60 -2.50 16.25
C THR A 39 12.31 -2.35 15.44
N PHE A 40 12.13 -1.19 14.81
CA PHE A 40 10.98 -0.91 13.96
C PHE A 40 10.76 -1.99 12.88
N ASP A 41 11.81 -2.40 12.19
CA ASP A 41 11.74 -3.41 11.13
C ASP A 41 11.29 -4.78 11.66
N ILE A 42 11.78 -5.17 12.84
CA ILE A 42 11.38 -6.42 13.48
C ILE A 42 9.90 -6.37 13.89
N VAL A 43 9.45 -5.25 14.42
CA VAL A 43 8.02 -5.04 14.78
C VAL A 43 7.15 -5.07 13.52
N GLN A 44 7.60 -4.44 12.44
CA GLN A 44 6.91 -4.42 11.16
C GLN A 44 6.76 -5.84 10.59
N ASP A 45 7.84 -6.62 10.54
CA ASP A 45 7.82 -8.00 10.07
C ASP A 45 6.92 -8.89 10.97
N LEU A 46 7.02 -8.74 12.30
CA LEU A 46 6.20 -9.50 13.26
C LEU A 46 4.70 -9.25 13.09
N LEU A 47 4.33 -7.98 12.88
CA LEU A 47 2.94 -7.58 12.70
C LEU A 47 2.42 -7.83 11.28
N GLY A 48 3.28 -8.26 10.35
CA GLY A 48 2.93 -8.48 8.95
C GLY A 48 2.49 -7.19 8.25
N VAL A 49 3.06 -6.03 8.64
CA VAL A 49 2.78 -4.74 8.00
C VAL A 49 3.67 -4.58 6.79
N VAL A 50 3.07 -4.38 5.64
CA VAL A 50 3.83 -4.21 4.38
C VAL A 50 4.64 -2.91 4.43
N PRO A 51 5.96 -2.94 4.14
CA PRO A 51 6.78 -1.74 4.08
C PRO A 51 6.26 -0.74 3.04
N LEU A 52 6.27 0.54 3.40
CA LEU A 52 5.83 1.62 2.50
C LEU A 52 6.62 1.63 1.19
N GLU A 53 7.90 1.26 1.23
CA GLU A 53 8.77 1.17 0.07
C GLU A 53 8.23 0.19 -0.98
N ILE A 54 7.64 -0.91 -0.55
CA ILE A 54 7.02 -1.90 -1.45
C ILE A 54 5.74 -1.30 -2.07
N LEU A 55 4.93 -0.56 -1.30
CA LEU A 55 3.73 0.09 -1.83
C LEU A 55 4.10 1.15 -2.87
N PHE A 56 5.15 1.95 -2.63
CA PHE A 56 5.69 2.90 -3.61
C PHE A 56 6.24 2.16 -4.83
N SER A 57 6.99 1.06 -4.66
CA SER A 57 7.54 0.26 -5.75
C SER A 57 6.44 -0.31 -6.66
N ILE A 58 5.38 -0.86 -6.08
CA ILE A 58 4.20 -1.35 -6.82
C ILE A 58 3.52 -0.20 -7.59
N SER A 59 3.33 0.97 -6.97
CA SER A 59 2.73 2.10 -7.69
C SER A 59 3.60 2.60 -8.83
N ASP A 60 4.92 2.68 -8.67
CA ASP A 60 5.84 3.02 -9.74
C ASP A 60 5.78 1.99 -10.86
N ALA A 61 5.82 0.68 -10.52
CA ALA A 61 5.72 -0.40 -11.50
C ALA A 61 4.40 -0.34 -12.29
N LEU A 62 3.28 -0.05 -11.64
CA LEU A 62 1.99 0.13 -12.31
C LEU A 62 1.97 1.37 -13.21
N HIS A 63 2.58 2.49 -12.76
CA HIS A 63 2.66 3.72 -13.55
C HIS A 63 3.53 3.52 -14.78
N ASP A 64 4.73 2.96 -14.61
CA ASP A 64 5.74 2.77 -15.66
C ASP A 64 5.46 1.55 -16.54
N LYS A 65 4.43 0.73 -16.16
CA LYS A 65 4.06 -0.53 -16.83
C LYS A 65 5.17 -1.57 -16.81
N ASP A 66 5.94 -1.54 -15.74
CA ASP A 66 7.03 -2.47 -15.53
C ASP A 66 6.51 -3.76 -14.88
N GLY A 67 6.17 -4.73 -15.73
CA GLY A 67 5.67 -6.04 -15.28
C GLY A 67 6.71 -6.83 -14.51
N ASP A 68 7.99 -6.74 -14.90
CA ASP A 68 9.06 -7.48 -14.23
C ASP A 68 9.27 -6.97 -12.81
N LYS A 69 9.28 -5.64 -12.62
CA LYS A 69 9.35 -5.01 -11.30
C LYS A 69 8.14 -5.38 -10.44
N LEU A 70 6.93 -5.33 -11.02
CA LEU A 70 5.72 -5.70 -10.30
C LEU A 70 5.76 -7.14 -9.81
N MET A 71 6.19 -8.08 -10.67
CA MET A 71 6.28 -9.50 -10.31
C MET A 71 7.34 -9.75 -9.24
N ALA A 72 8.48 -9.06 -9.29
CA ALA A 72 9.51 -9.14 -8.25
C ALA A 72 8.99 -8.66 -6.87
N ASP A 73 8.23 -7.56 -6.83
CA ASP A 73 7.60 -7.06 -5.60
C ASP A 73 6.57 -8.06 -5.06
N LEU A 74 5.75 -8.67 -5.92
CA LEU A 74 4.75 -9.67 -5.52
C LEU A 74 5.40 -10.97 -5.02
N GLU A 75 6.50 -11.40 -5.64
CA GLU A 75 7.27 -12.54 -5.16
C GLU A 75 7.88 -12.28 -3.76
N LEU A 76 8.42 -11.08 -3.54
CA LEU A 76 8.92 -10.65 -2.23
C LEU A 76 7.82 -10.71 -1.17
N ILE A 77 6.63 -10.17 -1.48
CA ILE A 77 5.46 -10.18 -0.60
C ILE A 77 5.06 -11.61 -0.25
N ARG A 78 4.99 -12.49 -1.24
CA ARG A 78 4.65 -13.90 -1.08
C ARG A 78 5.67 -14.63 -0.20
N ASN A 79 6.96 -14.43 -0.47
CA ASN A 79 8.05 -15.07 0.27
C ASN A 79 8.13 -14.60 1.73
N LYS A 80 7.77 -13.35 2.01
CA LYS A 80 7.65 -12.80 3.36
C LYS A 80 6.37 -13.26 4.08
N GLY A 81 5.40 -13.82 3.36
CA GLY A 81 4.15 -14.32 3.93
C GLY A 81 3.17 -13.22 4.34
N TYR A 82 3.23 -12.04 3.74
CA TYR A 82 2.26 -10.98 4.00
C TYR A 82 0.84 -11.41 3.62
N ILE A 83 -0.14 -11.01 4.43
CA ILE A 83 -1.55 -11.33 4.18
C ILE A 83 -2.07 -10.47 3.04
N VAL A 84 -2.61 -11.10 2.00
CA VAL A 84 -3.10 -10.41 0.78
C VAL A 84 -4.19 -9.39 1.10
N GLU A 85 -5.08 -9.68 2.05
CA GLU A 85 -6.13 -8.74 2.46
C GLU A 85 -5.54 -7.47 3.09
N ASP A 86 -4.50 -7.57 3.90
CA ASP A 86 -3.83 -6.44 4.53
C ASP A 86 -3.07 -5.62 3.48
N LEU A 87 -2.36 -6.29 2.56
CA LEU A 87 -1.73 -5.61 1.43
C LEU A 87 -2.73 -4.81 0.59
N LEU A 88 -3.91 -5.38 0.32
CA LEU A 88 -4.96 -4.66 -0.44
C LEU A 88 -5.47 -3.44 0.32
N LYS A 89 -5.66 -3.52 1.64
CA LYS A 89 -6.01 -2.36 2.48
C LYS A 89 -4.92 -1.28 2.40
N ASP A 90 -3.66 -1.68 2.52
CA ASP A 90 -2.52 -0.77 2.48
C ASP A 90 -2.38 -0.10 1.10
N LEU A 91 -2.55 -0.84 0.00
CA LEU A 91 -2.59 -0.29 -1.35
C LEU A 91 -3.75 0.68 -1.56
N MET A 92 -4.95 0.35 -1.06
CA MET A 92 -6.10 1.25 -1.13
C MET A 92 -5.83 2.56 -0.36
N LEU A 93 -5.24 2.47 0.84
CA LEU A 93 -4.85 3.63 1.63
C LEU A 93 -3.76 4.45 0.93
N HIS A 94 -2.78 3.78 0.32
CA HIS A 94 -1.72 4.40 -0.45
C HIS A 94 -2.26 5.23 -1.63
N PHE A 95 -3.12 4.66 -2.48
CA PHE A 95 -3.74 5.39 -3.59
C PHE A 95 -4.73 6.47 -3.12
N ARG A 96 -5.44 6.26 -2.01
CA ARG A 96 -6.23 7.30 -1.37
C ARG A 96 -5.35 8.49 -0.96
N ASN A 97 -4.20 8.25 -0.36
CA ASN A 97 -3.27 9.31 0.04
C ASN A 97 -2.73 10.07 -1.16
N LEU A 98 -2.36 9.38 -2.26
CA LEU A 98 -2.02 10.03 -3.54
C LEU A 98 -3.12 10.96 -4.04
N SER A 99 -4.38 10.54 -3.94
CA SER A 99 -5.53 11.34 -4.37
C SER A 99 -5.76 12.57 -3.48
N VAL A 100 -5.69 12.37 -2.15
CA VAL A 100 -6.06 13.39 -1.15
C VAL A 100 -5.02 14.52 -1.08
N LEU A 101 -3.74 14.21 -1.29
CA LEU A 101 -2.66 15.23 -1.22
C LEU A 101 -2.78 16.30 -2.30
N ASN A 102 -3.52 16.07 -3.38
CA ASN A 102 -3.82 17.07 -4.40
C ASN A 102 -4.84 18.13 -3.95
N PHE A 103 -5.50 17.98 -2.77
CA PHE A 103 -6.43 18.96 -2.23
C PHE A 103 -5.74 19.95 -1.27
N LYS A 104 -6.34 21.17 -1.13
CA LYS A 104 -5.79 22.25 -0.29
C LYS A 104 -5.43 21.86 1.15
N ASN A 105 -6.14 20.89 1.74
CA ASN A 105 -5.89 20.38 3.09
C ASN A 105 -5.38 18.93 3.08
N GLY A 106 -4.77 18.50 1.97
CA GLY A 106 -4.42 17.11 1.72
C GLY A 106 -3.52 16.51 2.79
N LEU A 107 -2.51 17.23 3.26
CA LEU A 107 -1.61 16.81 4.34
C LEU A 107 -2.36 16.41 5.61
N LYS A 108 -3.27 17.28 6.07
CA LYS A 108 -4.07 17.03 7.27
C LYS A 108 -5.01 15.83 7.08
N LEU A 109 -5.57 15.68 5.88
CA LEU A 109 -6.49 14.60 5.54
C LEU A 109 -5.78 13.26 5.34
N ALA A 110 -4.55 13.28 4.83
CA ALA A 110 -3.75 12.07 4.65
C ALA A 110 -3.22 11.51 6.00
N GLY A 111 -3.03 12.38 7.00
CA GLY A 111 -2.49 11.98 8.30
C GLY A 111 -1.04 11.49 8.23
N VAL A 112 -0.30 11.89 7.20
CA VAL A 112 1.11 11.52 6.98
C VAL A 112 2.03 12.63 7.47
N ASP A 113 3.25 12.28 7.88
CA ASP A 113 4.26 13.25 8.26
C ASP A 113 4.77 14.07 7.06
N SER A 114 5.59 15.09 7.34
CA SER A 114 6.09 16.00 6.31
C SER A 114 7.06 15.35 5.32
N GLU A 115 7.80 14.33 5.75
CA GLU A 115 8.77 13.62 4.91
C GLU A 115 8.03 12.68 3.94
N LEU A 116 7.13 11.87 4.46
CA LEU A 116 6.29 10.97 3.68
C LEU A 116 5.41 11.73 2.70
N SER A 117 4.90 12.89 3.12
CA SER A 117 4.13 13.78 2.25
C SER A 117 4.91 14.26 1.02
N LYS A 118 6.22 14.54 1.16
CA LYS A 118 7.05 14.92 0.01
C LYS A 118 7.16 13.77 -1.01
N LYS A 119 7.33 12.53 -0.53
CA LYS A 119 7.36 11.33 -1.41
C LYS A 119 6.03 11.18 -2.16
N TYR A 120 4.92 11.29 -1.46
CA TYR A 120 3.59 11.22 -2.07
C TYR A 120 3.34 12.36 -3.08
N ASN A 121 3.76 13.59 -2.79
CA ASN A 121 3.61 14.70 -3.70
C ASN A 121 4.42 14.49 -4.99
N GLN A 122 5.66 13.98 -4.91
CA GLN A 122 6.45 13.65 -6.08
C GLN A 122 5.77 12.60 -6.96
N LEU A 123 5.22 11.56 -6.35
CA LEU A 123 4.52 10.50 -7.07
C LEU A 123 3.18 10.98 -7.63
N SER A 124 2.45 11.83 -6.91
CA SER A 124 1.12 12.31 -7.32
C SER A 124 1.11 13.10 -8.63
N TYR A 125 2.21 13.76 -8.98
CA TYR A 125 2.35 14.47 -10.27
C TYR A 125 2.34 13.53 -11.47
N ASN A 126 2.71 12.25 -11.28
CA ASN A 126 2.77 11.27 -12.34
C ASN A 126 1.40 10.62 -12.59
N TRP A 127 0.48 10.65 -11.61
CA TRP A 127 -0.79 9.96 -11.68
C TRP A 127 -1.95 10.87 -12.09
N SER A 128 -2.70 10.48 -13.12
CA SER A 128 -3.96 11.16 -13.41
C SER A 128 -5.03 10.79 -12.37
N HIS A 129 -5.89 11.75 -12.05
CA HIS A 129 -7.00 11.50 -11.13
C HIS A 129 -7.92 10.36 -11.58
N LYS A 130 -8.11 10.21 -12.90
CA LYS A 130 -8.90 9.13 -13.49
C LYS A 130 -8.27 7.76 -13.25
N ASP A 131 -6.95 7.65 -13.35
CA ASP A 131 -6.23 6.38 -13.15
C ASP A 131 -6.27 5.97 -11.69
N ILE A 132 -6.11 6.91 -10.75
CA ILE A 132 -6.25 6.63 -9.31
C ILE A 132 -7.66 6.12 -8.99
N ILE A 133 -8.72 6.73 -9.55
CA ILE A 133 -10.09 6.27 -9.34
C ILE A 133 -10.29 4.86 -9.89
N ARG A 134 -9.77 4.55 -11.07
CA ARG A 134 -9.85 3.21 -11.66
C ARG A 134 -9.13 2.17 -10.82
N LEU A 135 -7.91 2.47 -10.40
CA LEU A 135 -7.13 1.61 -9.50
C LEU A 135 -7.89 1.36 -8.20
N SER A 136 -8.39 2.42 -7.57
CA SER A 136 -9.15 2.31 -6.32
C SER A 136 -10.40 1.44 -6.47
N ASN A 137 -11.13 1.57 -7.58
CA ASN A 137 -12.30 0.74 -7.87
C ASN A 137 -11.93 -0.74 -8.07
N ASN A 138 -10.85 -1.01 -8.81
CA ASN A 138 -10.38 -2.40 -9.02
C ASN A 138 -9.92 -3.03 -7.72
N LEU A 139 -9.10 -2.31 -6.92
CA LEU A 139 -8.64 -2.80 -5.62
C LEU A 139 -9.80 -3.04 -4.64
N SER A 140 -10.81 -2.15 -4.62
CA SER A 140 -12.01 -2.32 -3.80
C SER A 140 -12.81 -3.55 -4.20
N THR A 141 -12.99 -3.78 -5.51
CA THR A 141 -13.66 -4.98 -6.04
C THR A 141 -12.89 -6.25 -5.68
N LEU A 142 -11.57 -6.21 -5.85
CA LEU A 142 -10.70 -7.33 -5.49
C LEU A 142 -10.78 -7.62 -3.99
N TYR A 143 -10.70 -6.59 -3.14
CA TYR A 143 -10.80 -6.72 -1.69
C TYR A 143 -12.10 -7.39 -1.23
N THR A 144 -13.23 -7.09 -1.87
CA THR A 144 -14.51 -7.69 -1.53
C THR A 144 -14.63 -9.15 -1.94
N SER A 145 -13.91 -9.57 -3.00
CA SER A 145 -13.98 -10.92 -3.57
C SER A 145 -12.88 -11.85 -3.08
N ILE A 146 -11.73 -11.31 -2.60
CA ILE A 146 -10.52 -12.09 -2.33
C ILE A 146 -10.73 -13.25 -1.34
N ARG A 147 -11.62 -13.06 -0.36
CA ARG A 147 -11.93 -14.09 0.67
C ARG A 147 -12.60 -15.33 0.12
N GLN A 148 -13.19 -15.25 -1.06
CA GLN A 148 -13.92 -16.36 -1.69
C GLN A 148 -12.99 -17.28 -2.48
N TYR A 149 -11.72 -16.89 -2.67
CA TYR A 149 -10.75 -17.64 -3.43
C TYR A 149 -9.75 -18.36 -2.55
N SER A 150 -9.45 -19.60 -2.91
CA SER A 150 -8.48 -20.43 -2.19
C SER A 150 -7.04 -19.95 -2.39
N ASP A 151 -6.71 -19.47 -3.60
CA ASP A 151 -5.40 -18.90 -3.92
C ASP A 151 -5.53 -17.38 -4.09
N GLN A 152 -5.36 -16.68 -2.97
CA GLN A 152 -5.45 -15.22 -2.92
C GLN A 152 -4.29 -14.54 -3.65
N TYR A 153 -3.08 -15.12 -3.60
CA TYR A 153 -1.91 -14.58 -4.29
C TYR A 153 -2.07 -14.63 -5.81
N LEU A 154 -2.53 -15.75 -6.35
CA LEU A 154 -2.80 -15.87 -7.78
C LEU A 154 -3.83 -14.84 -8.24
N LEU A 155 -4.89 -14.65 -7.46
CA LEU A 155 -5.91 -13.67 -7.80
C LEU A 155 -5.38 -12.24 -7.75
N LEU A 156 -4.54 -11.92 -6.76
CA LEU A 156 -3.84 -10.63 -6.64
C LEU A 156 -2.95 -10.38 -7.87
N GLU A 157 -2.07 -11.32 -8.20
CA GLU A 157 -1.17 -11.25 -9.36
C GLU A 157 -1.94 -10.97 -10.65
N MET A 158 -2.97 -11.77 -10.94
CA MET A 158 -3.79 -11.59 -12.14
C MET A 158 -4.47 -10.22 -12.21
N ASN A 159 -4.93 -9.69 -11.07
CA ASN A 159 -5.57 -8.38 -11.06
C ASN A 159 -4.57 -7.24 -11.23
N LEU A 160 -3.39 -7.31 -10.59
CA LEU A 160 -2.36 -6.28 -10.73
C LEU A 160 -1.75 -6.29 -12.14
N ILE A 161 -1.56 -7.47 -12.77
CA ILE A 161 -1.15 -7.56 -14.18
C ILE A 161 -2.19 -6.89 -15.10
N LYS A 162 -3.48 -7.11 -14.86
CA LYS A 162 -4.52 -6.40 -15.64
C LYS A 162 -4.42 -4.89 -15.48
N LEU A 163 -4.06 -4.39 -14.29
CA LEU A 163 -3.90 -2.96 -14.06
C LEU A 163 -2.74 -2.34 -14.84
N LEU A 164 -1.68 -3.08 -15.15
CA LEU A 164 -0.63 -2.63 -16.08
C LEU A 164 -1.20 -2.29 -17.48
N GLU A 165 -2.15 -3.07 -17.96
CA GLU A 165 -2.80 -2.85 -19.26
C GLU A 165 -3.79 -1.68 -19.22
N PHE A 166 -4.53 -1.50 -18.14
CA PHE A 166 -5.55 -0.44 -18.02
C PHE A 166 -4.99 0.99 -18.03
N CYS A 167 -3.76 1.20 -17.58
CA CYS A 167 -3.07 2.48 -17.71
C CYS A 167 -2.72 2.82 -19.18
N LEU A 168 -2.87 1.90 -20.14
CA LEU A 168 -2.54 2.07 -21.56
C LEU A 168 -3.57 2.85 -22.38
N LEU A 169 -4.84 2.92 -21.97
CA LEU A 169 -5.91 3.35 -22.85
C LEU A 169 -5.98 4.88 -23.10
N TYR A 170 -5.11 5.68 -22.47
CA TYR A 170 -5.18 7.14 -22.58
C TYR A 170 -3.85 7.85 -22.97
N THR A 171 -2.81 7.11 -23.33
CA THR A 171 -1.56 7.73 -23.81
C THR A 171 -1.42 7.78 -25.33
N SER A 172 -2.32 7.16 -26.12
CA SER A 172 -2.38 7.41 -27.54
C SER A 172 -3.37 8.54 -27.81
N PRO A 173 -2.91 9.69 -28.37
CA PRO A 173 -3.83 10.72 -28.84
C PRO A 173 -4.76 10.09 -29.90
N SER A 174 -6.06 10.30 -29.70
CA SER A 174 -7.06 9.86 -30.67
C SER A 174 -6.68 10.40 -32.08
N PRO A 175 -6.83 9.61 -33.15
CA PRO A 175 -6.63 10.12 -34.52
C PRO A 175 -7.49 11.35 -34.86
N ARG A 176 -8.48 11.69 -34.02
CA ARG A 176 -9.34 12.87 -34.16
C ARG A 176 -8.72 14.15 -33.61
N ASP A 177 -7.66 14.07 -32.79
CA ASP A 177 -7.01 15.26 -32.22
C ASP A 177 -5.86 15.77 -33.11
N GLN A 178 -5.63 15.14 -34.26
CA GLN A 178 -4.58 15.54 -35.22
C GLN A 178 -5.12 16.37 -36.41
N VAL A 179 -6.36 16.84 -36.35
CA VAL A 179 -6.93 17.72 -37.40
C VAL A 179 -7.24 19.10 -36.81
N VAL A 180 -6.27 19.95 -36.76
CA VAL A 180 -6.39 21.41 -36.95
C VAL A 180 -5.14 21.90 -37.65
#